data_4136257940c54b01db75554a3d5fa141
#
_entry.id   4136257940c54b01db75554a3d5fa141
#
_cell.length_a   1.000
_cell.length_b   1.000
_cell.length_c   1.000
_cell.angle_alpha   90.00
_cell.angle_beta   90.00
_cell.angle_gamma   90.00
#
_symmetry.space_group_name_H-M   'P 1'
#
loop_
_entity.id
_entity.type
_entity.pdbx_description
1 polymer ?
#
loop_
_entity_poly.entity_id
_entity_poly.type
_entity_poly.pdbx_seq_one_letter_code
_entity_poly.pdbx_strand_id
1 'polypeptide(L)'
;MTYSTNDLLFVPLGGSGEIGMNVNLYHYQDSWIMVDLGISFPDDSTPGVDVILPDLKFIAERREKLAGLILTHGHEDHLGAIPYLWSQIGCPIYGSAFTLALLRRKLTESRGDFDILLHEMGMNAPRQIGAFEIEMIALNHSIPDPAALAIRSAAGTILHTGDWKFDKAPILGTDTDATRLRAVGDAGVLAMVGDSTNAMVDGRTGSESCLLYTSDAADE
;
A
#
# COMPACT_ATOMS: atom_id res chain seq x y z
N MET A 1 20.13 15.83 4.69
CA MET A 1 19.14 16.25 5.69
C MET A 1 19.54 15.68 7.04
N THR A 2 19.66 16.52 8.05
CA THR A 2 19.80 16.10 9.44
C THR A 2 18.41 16.11 10.09
N TYR A 3 17.96 14.98 10.61
CA TYR A 3 16.71 14.82 11.34
C TYR A 3 16.99 14.21 12.72
N SER A 4 16.13 14.49 13.69
CA SER A 4 16.18 13.85 15.00
C SER A 4 15.57 12.47 14.96
N THR A 5 16.05 11.57 15.81
CA THR A 5 15.44 10.24 15.98
C THR A 5 13.97 10.30 16.39
N ASN A 6 13.56 11.40 17.04
CA ASN A 6 12.15 11.61 17.47
C ASN A 6 11.28 12.33 16.44
N ASP A 7 11.83 12.68 15.28
CA ASP A 7 11.01 13.26 14.21
C ASP A 7 10.19 12.18 13.53
N LEU A 8 8.87 12.39 13.43
CA LEU A 8 8.00 11.59 12.59
C LEU A 8 8.16 12.10 11.15
N LEU A 9 8.75 11.28 10.29
CA LEU A 9 9.01 11.63 8.89
C LEU A 9 8.16 10.82 7.96
N PHE A 10 7.77 11.45 6.86
CA PHE A 10 7.25 10.82 5.66
C PHE A 10 8.22 11.08 4.50
N VAL A 11 8.66 10.02 3.82
CA VAL A 11 9.60 10.11 2.69
C VAL A 11 9.07 9.24 1.55
N PRO A 12 8.42 9.83 0.54
CA PRO A 12 8.03 9.10 -0.65
C PRO A 12 9.26 8.82 -1.52
N LEU A 13 9.41 7.58 -1.98
CA LEU A 13 10.40 7.18 -2.97
C LEU A 13 9.76 6.96 -4.35
N GLY A 14 8.44 6.93 -4.42
CA GLY A 14 7.63 6.84 -5.63
C GLY A 14 6.15 7.02 -5.30
N GLY A 15 5.30 7.24 -6.31
CA GLY A 15 3.86 7.37 -6.18
C GLY A 15 3.36 8.74 -5.72
N SER A 16 4.25 9.71 -5.44
CA SER A 16 3.86 11.06 -5.02
C SER A 16 4.02 12.06 -6.17
N GLY A 17 2.89 12.59 -6.66
CA GLY A 17 2.85 13.46 -7.84
C GLY A 17 2.93 12.70 -9.17
N GLU A 18 2.77 11.39 -9.13
CA GLU A 18 2.74 10.47 -10.26
C GLU A 18 1.77 9.32 -9.98
N ILE A 19 1.44 8.51 -10.98
CA ILE A 19 0.60 7.32 -10.85
C ILE A 19 1.48 6.09 -10.94
N GLY A 20 1.26 5.15 -10.01
CA GLY A 20 2.03 3.90 -9.92
C GLY A 20 3.33 4.02 -9.12
N MET A 21 4.11 2.95 -9.08
CA MET A 21 5.39 2.86 -8.38
C MET A 21 5.31 3.33 -6.91
N ASN A 22 4.25 2.91 -6.20
CA ASN A 22 3.99 3.34 -4.83
C ASN A 22 5.05 2.80 -3.87
N VAL A 23 5.82 3.69 -3.25
CA VAL A 23 6.82 3.37 -2.24
C VAL A 23 6.92 4.50 -1.23
N ASN A 24 6.45 4.28 -0.02
CA ASN A 24 6.34 5.29 1.00
C ASN A 24 7.05 4.86 2.28
N LEU A 25 7.91 5.70 2.82
CA LEU A 25 8.64 5.43 4.06
C LEU A 25 8.13 6.30 5.21
N TYR A 26 8.06 5.70 6.38
CA TYR A 26 7.77 6.40 7.64
C TYR A 26 8.89 6.13 8.64
N HIS A 27 9.31 7.17 9.35
CA HIS A 27 10.36 7.10 10.37
C HIS A 27 9.88 7.64 11.70
N TYR A 28 10.22 6.94 12.76
CA TYR A 28 10.11 7.43 14.14
C TYR A 28 11.02 6.60 15.06
N GLN A 29 11.66 7.23 16.05
CA GLN A 29 12.55 6.59 17.04
C GLN A 29 13.59 5.64 16.41
N ASP A 30 14.29 6.15 15.40
CA ASP A 30 15.33 5.40 14.67
C ASP A 30 14.82 4.08 14.02
N SER A 31 13.52 3.96 13.82
CA SER A 31 12.85 2.84 13.16
C SER A 31 12.17 3.31 11.88
N TRP A 32 12.34 2.56 10.81
CA TRP A 32 11.67 2.77 9.54
C TRP A 32 10.65 1.68 9.28
N ILE A 33 9.56 2.04 8.64
CA ILE A 33 8.66 1.13 7.95
C ILE A 33 8.48 1.59 6.52
N MET A 34 8.22 0.65 5.63
CA MET A 34 7.88 0.90 4.23
C MET A 34 6.42 0.52 4.00
N VAL A 35 5.68 1.33 3.27
CA VAL A 35 4.34 1.02 2.79
C VAL A 35 4.40 0.92 1.28
N ASP A 36 4.07 -0.25 0.78
CA ASP A 36 4.11 -0.69 -0.61
C ASP A 36 5.51 -0.67 -1.25
N LEU A 37 5.66 -1.46 -2.31
CA LEU A 37 6.86 -1.55 -3.14
C LEU A 37 6.43 -1.94 -4.55
N GLY A 38 5.93 -0.94 -5.26
CA GLY A 38 5.31 -1.09 -6.55
C GLY A 38 6.23 -0.84 -7.74
N ILE A 39 5.71 -1.20 -8.91
CA ILE A 39 6.30 -0.87 -10.22
C ILE A 39 5.51 0.26 -10.88
N SER A 40 6.10 0.86 -11.91
CA SER A 40 5.37 1.61 -12.93
C SER A 40 5.61 0.98 -14.30
N PHE A 41 4.71 1.28 -15.23
CA PHE A 41 4.82 0.82 -16.60
C PHE A 41 5.38 1.96 -17.48
N PRO A 42 6.20 1.62 -18.47
CA PRO A 42 6.75 2.61 -19.40
C PRO A 42 5.65 3.21 -20.27
N ASP A 43 5.95 4.38 -20.81
CA ASP A 43 5.14 5.07 -21.80
C ASP A 43 5.92 5.24 -23.11
N ASP A 44 5.38 6.01 -24.05
CA ASP A 44 5.99 6.28 -25.36
C ASP A 44 7.36 6.97 -25.27
N SER A 45 7.71 7.57 -24.12
CA SER A 45 9.00 8.22 -23.89
C SER A 45 10.12 7.23 -23.53
N THR A 46 9.77 5.98 -23.18
CA THR A 46 10.70 4.94 -22.74
C THR A 46 10.61 3.66 -23.59
N PRO A 47 10.83 3.74 -24.92
CA PRO A 47 10.69 2.58 -25.80
C PRO A 47 11.68 1.46 -25.47
N GLY A 48 11.17 0.21 -25.41
CA GLY A 48 11.99 -0.97 -25.11
C GLY A 48 12.21 -1.22 -23.61
N VAL A 49 11.57 -0.46 -22.74
CA VAL A 49 11.50 -0.72 -21.30
C VAL A 49 10.23 -1.51 -21.02
N ASP A 50 10.31 -2.58 -20.23
CA ASP A 50 9.14 -3.38 -19.85
C ASP A 50 8.55 -2.94 -18.50
N VAL A 51 9.42 -2.54 -17.57
CA VAL A 51 9.06 -2.19 -16.18
C VAL A 51 9.97 -1.09 -15.66
N ILE A 52 9.39 -0.16 -14.89
CA ILE A 52 10.12 0.88 -14.16
C ILE A 52 10.10 0.54 -12.67
N LEU A 53 11.27 0.57 -12.04
CA LEU A 53 11.48 0.23 -10.64
C LEU A 53 11.91 1.46 -9.83
N PRO A 54 11.49 1.59 -8.57
CA PRO A 54 11.94 2.67 -7.70
C PRO A 54 13.42 2.52 -7.30
N ASP A 55 14.08 3.64 -7.02
CA ASP A 55 15.42 3.64 -6.43
C ASP A 55 15.32 3.51 -4.90
N LEU A 56 15.73 2.37 -4.38
CA LEU A 56 15.72 2.08 -2.94
C LEU A 56 17.01 2.46 -2.21
N LYS A 57 17.97 3.12 -2.86
CA LYS A 57 19.27 3.42 -2.26
C LYS A 57 19.16 4.06 -0.87
N PHE A 58 18.25 5.02 -0.70
CA PHE A 58 18.05 5.70 0.59
C PHE A 58 17.75 4.73 1.74
N ILE A 59 16.84 3.78 1.53
CA ILE A 59 16.43 2.84 2.59
C ILE A 59 17.35 1.61 2.63
N ALA A 60 17.93 1.20 1.52
CA ALA A 60 18.90 0.11 1.47
C ALA A 60 20.15 0.42 2.32
N GLU A 61 20.60 1.68 2.36
CA GLU A 61 21.68 2.14 3.24
C GLU A 61 21.29 2.14 4.73
N ARG A 62 20.00 1.96 5.06
CA ARG A 62 19.40 1.97 6.41
C ARG A 62 18.62 0.70 6.72
N ARG A 63 18.80 -0.35 5.93
CA ARG A 63 18.00 -1.59 5.99
C ARG A 63 17.96 -2.21 7.39
N GLU A 64 19.02 -2.07 8.18
CA GLU A 64 19.10 -2.60 9.55
C GLU A 64 18.07 -1.93 10.52
N LYS A 65 17.52 -0.76 10.11
CA LYS A 65 16.51 -0.02 10.84
C LYS A 65 15.12 -0.16 10.23
N LEU A 66 14.99 -0.89 9.12
CA LEU A 66 13.72 -1.15 8.45
C LEU A 66 13.01 -2.33 9.12
N ALA A 67 11.99 -2.02 9.91
CA ALA A 67 11.25 -3.01 10.70
C ALA A 67 10.31 -3.88 9.85
N GLY A 68 9.88 -3.39 8.68
CA GLY A 68 9.04 -4.16 7.78
C GLY A 68 8.49 -3.37 6.60
N LEU A 69 8.00 -4.14 5.62
CA LEU A 69 7.21 -3.66 4.48
C LEU A 69 5.75 -4.05 4.72
N ILE A 70 4.85 -3.09 4.67
CA ILE A 70 3.40 -3.29 4.81
C ILE A 70 2.75 -3.09 3.45
N LEU A 71 1.98 -4.06 2.97
CA LEU A 71 1.27 -4.00 1.71
C LEU A 71 -0.17 -3.60 1.94
N THR A 72 -0.61 -2.53 1.27
CA THR A 72 -1.99 -2.06 1.33
C THR A 72 -2.93 -2.98 0.57
N HIS A 73 -2.52 -3.46 -0.61
CA HIS A 73 -3.26 -4.39 -1.45
C HIS A 73 -2.36 -5.05 -2.53
N GLY A 74 -2.95 -5.85 -3.42
CA GLY A 74 -2.24 -6.75 -4.31
C GLY A 74 -2.01 -6.26 -5.75
N HIS A 75 -2.20 -4.98 -6.10
CA HIS A 75 -1.90 -4.47 -7.43
C HIS A 75 -0.40 -4.34 -7.69
N GLU A 76 -0.01 -4.35 -8.97
CA GLU A 76 1.39 -4.34 -9.40
C GLU A 76 2.13 -3.07 -9.00
N ASP A 77 1.45 -1.95 -9.02
CA ASP A 77 2.01 -0.65 -8.60
C ASP A 77 2.13 -0.49 -7.07
N HIS A 78 1.78 -1.54 -6.30
CA HIS A 78 1.93 -1.63 -4.84
C HIS A 78 2.84 -2.78 -4.39
N LEU A 79 2.92 -3.90 -5.13
CA LEU A 79 3.77 -5.03 -4.74
C LEU A 79 4.71 -5.53 -5.85
N GLY A 80 4.56 -5.01 -7.06
CA GLY A 80 5.20 -5.56 -8.26
C GLY A 80 6.71 -5.52 -8.26
N ALA A 81 7.34 -4.60 -7.53
CA ALA A 81 8.80 -4.48 -7.47
C ALA A 81 9.47 -5.44 -6.47
N ILE A 82 8.70 -6.11 -5.60
CA ILE A 82 9.25 -7.00 -4.57
C ILE A 82 10.18 -8.08 -5.14
N PRO A 83 9.83 -8.83 -6.20
CA PRO A 83 10.71 -9.86 -6.74
C PRO A 83 12.07 -9.34 -7.25
N TYR A 84 12.12 -8.06 -7.61
CA TYR A 84 13.33 -7.43 -8.15
C TYR A 84 14.20 -6.77 -7.08
N LEU A 85 13.57 -6.20 -6.04
CA LEU A 85 14.24 -5.28 -5.14
C LEU A 85 14.32 -5.72 -3.68
N TRP A 86 13.54 -6.74 -3.26
CA TRP A 86 13.49 -7.15 -1.85
C TRP A 86 14.87 -7.50 -1.28
N SER A 87 15.77 -8.09 -2.08
CA SER A 87 17.13 -8.43 -1.64
C SER A 87 17.95 -7.22 -1.15
N GLN A 88 17.59 -6.01 -1.57
CA GLN A 88 18.25 -4.77 -1.13
C GLN A 88 17.82 -4.36 0.28
N ILE A 89 16.61 -4.74 0.70
CA ILE A 89 16.00 -4.32 1.96
C ILE A 89 15.92 -5.44 3.00
N GLY A 90 15.64 -6.69 2.61
CA GLY A 90 15.73 -7.87 3.44
C GLY A 90 14.85 -7.88 4.70
N CYS A 91 13.71 -7.16 4.69
CA CYS A 91 12.83 -7.03 5.83
C CYS A 91 11.61 -7.99 5.76
N PRO A 92 10.93 -8.28 6.89
CA PRO A 92 9.65 -8.98 6.88
C PRO A 92 8.58 -8.21 6.10
N ILE A 93 7.61 -8.93 5.51
CA ILE A 93 6.49 -8.36 4.76
C ILE A 93 5.18 -8.68 5.47
N TYR A 94 4.33 -7.68 5.60
CA TYR A 94 3.02 -7.72 6.24
C TYR A 94 1.93 -7.39 5.23
N GLY A 95 0.77 -8.06 5.31
CA GLY A 95 -0.35 -7.78 4.43
C GLY A 95 -1.55 -8.66 4.72
N SER A 96 -2.67 -8.44 4.01
CA SER A 96 -3.84 -9.31 4.10
C SER A 96 -3.55 -10.70 3.56
N ALA A 97 -4.38 -11.68 3.92
CA ALA A 97 -4.26 -13.06 3.43
C ALA A 97 -4.24 -13.11 1.91
N PHE A 98 -5.15 -12.37 1.25
CA PHE A 98 -5.24 -12.32 -0.20
C PHE A 98 -3.99 -11.69 -0.84
N THR A 99 -3.55 -10.54 -0.36
CA THR A 99 -2.35 -9.83 -0.86
C THR A 99 -1.10 -10.71 -0.74
N LEU A 100 -0.93 -11.40 0.40
CA LEU A 100 0.21 -12.30 0.58
C LEU A 100 0.11 -13.56 -0.27
N ALA A 101 -1.09 -14.07 -0.59
CA ALA A 101 -1.26 -15.18 -1.52
C ALA A 101 -0.82 -14.81 -2.95
N LEU A 102 -1.21 -13.61 -3.41
CA LEU A 102 -0.73 -13.07 -4.70
C LEU A 102 0.79 -12.89 -4.71
N LEU A 103 1.36 -12.34 -3.64
CA LEU A 103 2.81 -12.18 -3.53
C LEU A 103 3.53 -13.54 -3.58
N ARG A 104 3.08 -14.56 -2.84
CA ARG A 104 3.67 -15.91 -2.88
C ARG A 104 3.67 -16.48 -4.30
N ARG A 105 2.54 -16.35 -5.02
CA ARG A 105 2.44 -16.78 -6.41
C ARG A 105 3.46 -16.05 -7.28
N LYS A 106 3.55 -14.73 -7.18
CA LYS A 106 4.49 -13.91 -7.95
C LYS A 106 5.95 -14.27 -7.66
N LEU A 107 6.32 -14.50 -6.41
CA LEU A 107 7.65 -14.94 -6.02
C LEU A 107 8.00 -16.31 -6.62
N THR A 108 7.04 -17.23 -6.65
CA THR A 108 7.21 -18.56 -7.27
C THR A 108 7.43 -18.44 -8.79
N GLU A 109 6.67 -17.59 -9.47
CA GLU A 109 6.78 -17.35 -10.91
C GLU A 109 8.11 -16.68 -11.30
N SER A 110 8.66 -15.83 -10.45
CA SER A 110 9.94 -15.12 -10.69
C SER A 110 11.18 -15.99 -10.56
N ARG A 111 11.05 -17.25 -10.10
CA ARG A 111 12.15 -18.24 -9.94
C ARG A 111 13.32 -17.76 -9.08
N GLY A 112 13.13 -16.76 -8.25
CA GLY A 112 14.09 -16.32 -7.25
C GLY A 112 14.11 -17.25 -6.04
N ASP A 113 15.25 -17.28 -5.33
CA ASP A 113 15.35 -17.90 -4.02
C ASP A 113 15.08 -16.81 -2.97
N PHE A 114 13.86 -16.83 -2.41
CA PHE A 114 13.41 -15.80 -1.48
C PHE A 114 13.13 -16.41 -0.10
N ASP A 115 13.94 -16.04 0.87
CA ASP A 115 13.69 -16.35 2.30
C ASP A 115 12.97 -15.15 2.96
N ILE A 116 11.73 -14.92 2.56
CA ILE A 116 10.92 -13.80 3.02
C ILE A 116 9.98 -14.24 4.15
N LEU A 117 10.09 -13.59 5.30
CA LEU A 117 9.11 -13.75 6.36
C LEU A 117 7.83 -13.00 6.01
N LEU A 118 6.77 -13.74 5.72
CA LEU A 118 5.44 -13.21 5.40
C LEU A 118 4.52 -13.33 6.61
N HIS A 119 4.00 -12.18 7.05
CA HIS A 119 3.12 -12.08 8.20
C HIS A 119 1.73 -11.61 7.78
N GLU A 120 0.73 -12.45 7.97
CA GLU A 120 -0.66 -12.07 7.77
C GLU A 120 -1.12 -11.09 8.83
N MET A 121 -1.86 -10.06 8.41
CA MET A 121 -2.54 -9.07 9.24
C MET A 121 -4.04 -9.12 8.96
N GLY A 122 -4.82 -9.27 10.03
CA GLY A 122 -6.27 -9.12 9.96
C GLY A 122 -6.71 -7.66 9.98
N MET A 123 -7.89 -7.39 9.38
CA MET A 123 -8.51 -6.07 9.48
C MET A 123 -8.88 -5.75 10.93
N ASN A 124 -8.71 -4.48 11.32
CA ASN A 124 -9.00 -3.97 12.66
C ASN A 124 -8.22 -4.67 13.79
N ALA A 125 -7.09 -5.32 13.46
CA ALA A 125 -6.20 -6.00 14.40
C ALA A 125 -4.84 -5.29 14.46
N PRO A 126 -4.64 -4.33 15.38
CA PRO A 126 -3.39 -3.59 15.49
C PRO A 126 -2.20 -4.51 15.75
N ARG A 127 -1.06 -4.20 15.13
CA ARG A 127 0.19 -4.92 15.29
C ARG A 127 1.37 -3.97 15.46
N GLN A 128 2.26 -4.29 16.41
CA GLN A 128 3.49 -3.54 16.58
C GLN A 128 4.53 -3.96 15.53
N ILE A 129 5.04 -2.96 14.78
CA ILE A 129 6.10 -3.14 13.78
C ILE A 129 7.12 -2.02 14.00
N GLY A 130 8.28 -2.36 14.55
CA GLY A 130 9.25 -1.36 14.98
C GLY A 130 8.66 -0.39 16.02
N ALA A 131 8.83 0.92 15.80
CA ALA A 131 8.29 1.98 16.65
C ALA A 131 6.81 2.34 16.36
N PHE A 132 6.13 1.59 15.47
CA PHE A 132 4.78 1.89 15.02
C PHE A 132 3.79 0.79 15.41
N GLU A 133 2.59 1.20 15.80
CA GLU A 133 1.43 0.33 15.82
C GLU A 133 0.65 0.51 14.52
N ILE A 134 0.50 -0.55 13.74
CA ILE A 134 -0.16 -0.55 12.43
C ILE A 134 -1.47 -1.31 12.52
N GLU A 135 -2.54 -0.69 12.02
CA GLU A 135 -3.86 -1.30 11.90
C GLU A 135 -4.34 -1.19 10.45
N MET A 136 -4.73 -2.34 9.87
CA MET A 136 -5.39 -2.39 8.56
C MET A 136 -6.88 -2.15 8.71
N ILE A 137 -7.45 -1.26 7.90
CA ILE A 137 -8.87 -0.90 7.90
C ILE A 137 -9.43 -1.18 6.50
N ALA A 138 -10.47 -2.01 6.41
CA ALA A 138 -11.03 -2.41 5.13
C ALA A 138 -11.52 -1.21 4.29
N LEU A 139 -11.16 -1.22 3.03
CA LEU A 139 -11.62 -0.29 2.00
C LEU A 139 -12.24 -1.04 0.82
N ASN A 140 -12.89 -0.31 -0.08
CA ASN A 140 -13.24 -0.82 -1.40
C ASN A 140 -12.20 -0.35 -2.43
N HIS A 141 -11.85 -1.25 -3.31
CA HIS A 141 -11.07 -0.99 -4.51
C HIS A 141 -11.34 -2.13 -5.52
N SER A 142 -10.71 -2.09 -6.70
CA SER A 142 -10.90 -3.08 -7.77
C SER A 142 -10.17 -4.42 -7.54
N ILE A 143 -9.88 -4.77 -6.29
CA ILE A 143 -9.21 -6.01 -5.87
C ILE A 143 -9.74 -6.44 -4.49
N PRO A 144 -9.72 -7.74 -4.11
CA PRO A 144 -10.06 -8.15 -2.75
C PRO A 144 -9.07 -7.66 -1.69
N ASP A 145 -9.59 -7.41 -0.49
CA ASP A 145 -8.86 -7.05 0.74
C ASP A 145 -7.95 -5.80 0.66
N PRO A 146 -8.35 -4.70 -0.01
CA PRO A 146 -7.60 -3.47 0.06
C PRO A 146 -7.77 -2.84 1.45
N ALA A 147 -6.72 -2.20 1.94
CA ALA A 147 -6.75 -1.62 3.27
C ALA A 147 -6.11 -0.23 3.34
N ALA A 148 -6.76 0.67 4.07
CA ALA A 148 -6.07 1.80 4.67
C ALA A 148 -5.26 1.36 5.88
N LEU A 149 -4.21 2.10 6.18
CA LEU A 149 -3.36 1.87 7.34
C LEU A 149 -3.49 3.03 8.33
N ALA A 150 -3.91 2.75 9.55
CA ALA A 150 -3.70 3.67 10.66
C ALA A 150 -2.33 3.38 11.26
N ILE A 151 -1.39 4.29 11.01
CA ILE A 151 0.02 4.21 11.43
C ILE A 151 0.18 5.07 12.67
N ARG A 152 0.28 4.45 13.85
CA ARG A 152 0.35 5.15 15.13
C ARG A 152 1.75 5.12 15.70
N SER A 153 2.16 6.26 16.26
CA SER A 153 3.38 6.42 17.03
C SER A 153 3.12 7.34 18.21
N ALA A 154 4.08 7.50 19.11
CA ALA A 154 3.94 8.48 20.20
C ALA A 154 3.91 9.94 19.69
N ALA A 155 4.36 10.21 18.47
CA ALA A 155 4.28 11.53 17.85
C ALA A 155 2.89 11.84 17.25
N GLY A 156 2.06 10.83 17.01
CA GLY A 156 0.71 10.97 16.44
C GLY A 156 0.34 9.85 15.49
N THR A 157 -0.85 9.97 14.89
CA THR A 157 -1.40 9.01 13.93
C THR A 157 -1.33 9.56 12.51
N ILE A 158 -0.87 8.73 11.58
CA ILE A 158 -0.97 8.98 10.14
C ILE A 158 -2.00 8.01 9.58
N LEU A 159 -2.90 8.50 8.73
CA LEU A 159 -3.79 7.67 7.92
C LEU A 159 -3.21 7.58 6.50
N HIS A 160 -2.77 6.38 6.10
CA HIS A 160 -2.34 6.08 4.73
C HIS A 160 -3.44 5.29 4.05
N THR A 161 -4.08 5.85 3.00
CA THR A 161 -5.27 5.22 2.43
C THR A 161 -4.97 4.04 1.52
N GLY A 162 -3.79 3.97 0.91
CA GLY A 162 -3.64 3.16 -0.30
C GLY A 162 -4.63 3.63 -1.37
N ASP A 163 -4.97 2.77 -2.30
CA ASP A 163 -5.97 3.04 -3.33
C ASP A 163 -7.38 2.72 -2.82
N TRP A 164 -8.33 3.57 -3.15
CA TRP A 164 -9.68 3.45 -2.61
C TRP A 164 -10.76 4.07 -3.49
N LYS A 165 -11.97 3.57 -3.30
CA LYS A 165 -13.20 4.23 -3.75
C LYS A 165 -14.31 4.00 -2.72
N PHE A 166 -15.32 4.86 -2.67
CA PHE A 166 -16.53 4.60 -1.93
C PHE A 166 -17.59 4.06 -2.86
N ASP A 167 -17.76 2.74 -2.85
CA ASP A 167 -18.86 2.05 -3.51
C ASP A 167 -19.87 1.58 -2.46
N LYS A 168 -21.16 1.83 -2.71
CA LYS A 168 -22.25 1.39 -1.80
C LYS A 168 -22.72 -0.04 -2.08
N ALA A 169 -22.30 -0.61 -3.20
CA ALA A 169 -22.66 -1.95 -3.64
C ALA A 169 -21.47 -2.58 -4.39
N PRO A 170 -20.33 -2.81 -3.69
CA PRO A 170 -19.17 -3.44 -4.30
C PRO A 170 -19.50 -4.88 -4.68
N ILE A 171 -18.92 -5.36 -5.79
CA ILE A 171 -19.05 -6.75 -6.23
C ILE A 171 -17.94 -7.60 -5.60
N LEU A 172 -16.77 -7.02 -5.40
CA LEU A 172 -15.60 -7.68 -4.84
C LEU A 172 -15.24 -7.14 -3.46
N GLY A 173 -14.86 -8.04 -2.57
CA GLY A 173 -14.36 -7.70 -1.24
C GLY A 173 -15.46 -7.37 -0.23
N THR A 174 -15.06 -6.68 0.82
CA THR A 174 -15.93 -6.22 1.90
C THR A 174 -16.25 -4.75 1.73
N ASP A 175 -17.32 -4.28 2.37
CA ASP A 175 -17.63 -2.86 2.43
C ASP A 175 -16.51 -2.08 3.12
N THR A 176 -16.34 -0.83 2.70
CA THR A 176 -15.46 0.11 3.42
C THR A 176 -15.90 0.25 4.87
N ASP A 177 -15.00 0.01 5.82
CA ASP A 177 -15.27 0.19 7.26
C ASP A 177 -15.27 1.69 7.64
N ALA A 178 -16.33 2.37 7.20
CA ALA A 178 -16.51 3.80 7.48
C ALA A 178 -16.63 4.09 8.99
N THR A 179 -17.09 3.13 9.79
CA THR A 179 -17.17 3.28 11.24
C THR A 179 -15.79 3.34 11.86
N ARG A 180 -14.90 2.43 11.45
CA ARG A 180 -13.52 2.41 11.96
C ARG A 180 -12.74 3.64 11.48
N LEU A 181 -12.89 4.04 10.21
CA LEU A 181 -12.27 5.25 9.68
C LEU A 181 -12.68 6.50 10.47
N ARG A 182 -13.99 6.65 10.81
CA ARG A 182 -14.44 7.75 11.67
C ARG A 182 -13.80 7.69 13.04
N ALA A 183 -13.77 6.52 13.67
CA ALA A 183 -13.16 6.37 14.99
C ALA A 183 -11.68 6.77 15.01
N VAL A 184 -10.93 6.46 13.94
CA VAL A 184 -9.55 6.92 13.77
C VAL A 184 -9.49 8.44 13.60
N GLY A 185 -10.39 9.01 12.78
CA GLY A 185 -10.49 10.47 12.60
C GLY A 185 -10.83 11.20 13.89
N ASP A 186 -11.81 10.71 14.65
CA ASP A 186 -12.25 11.29 15.93
C ASP A 186 -11.15 11.22 17.01
N ALA A 187 -10.31 10.18 16.97
CA ALA A 187 -9.15 10.08 17.87
C ALA A 187 -8.01 11.06 17.51
N GLY A 188 -8.07 11.66 16.33
CA GLY A 188 -7.10 12.64 15.83
C GLY A 188 -6.08 12.02 14.87
N VAL A 189 -6.03 12.59 13.66
CA VAL A 189 -5.06 12.24 12.60
C VAL A 189 -4.16 13.44 12.36
N LEU A 190 -2.86 13.23 12.51
CA LEU A 190 -1.84 14.26 12.30
C LEU A 190 -1.67 14.59 10.81
N ALA A 191 -1.70 13.56 9.96
CA ALA A 191 -1.56 13.68 8.53
C ALA A 191 -2.29 12.54 7.81
N MET A 192 -2.74 12.81 6.58
CA MET A 192 -3.28 11.80 5.68
C MET A 192 -2.41 11.74 4.42
N VAL A 193 -2.00 10.54 4.05
CA VAL A 193 -1.38 10.23 2.74
C VAL A 193 -2.42 9.44 1.96
N GLY A 194 -2.90 10.02 0.88
CA GLY A 194 -4.09 9.50 0.20
C GLY A 194 -3.95 9.44 -1.31
N ASP A 195 -4.62 8.45 -1.91
CA ASP A 195 -4.85 8.38 -3.34
C ASP A 195 -5.62 9.62 -3.81
N SER A 196 -5.16 10.21 -4.88
CA SER A 196 -5.75 11.36 -5.55
C SER A 196 -5.77 11.23 -7.07
N THR A 197 -5.71 10.01 -7.58
CA THR A 197 -5.61 9.66 -9.01
C THR A 197 -6.65 10.40 -9.86
N ASN A 198 -7.89 10.43 -9.40
CA ASN A 198 -9.01 11.07 -10.11
C ASN A 198 -9.43 12.43 -9.52
N ALA A 199 -8.59 13.07 -8.71
CA ALA A 199 -8.95 14.32 -8.03
C ALA A 199 -9.29 15.49 -8.98
N MET A 200 -8.76 15.45 -10.21
CA MET A 200 -9.01 16.47 -11.27
C MET A 200 -10.13 16.08 -12.23
N VAL A 201 -10.78 14.93 -12.04
CA VAL A 201 -11.86 14.45 -12.91
C VAL A 201 -13.21 14.81 -12.28
N ASP A 202 -14.00 15.59 -13.01
CA ASP A 202 -15.34 15.95 -12.57
C ASP A 202 -16.28 14.74 -12.57
N GLY A 203 -17.13 14.64 -11.56
CA GLY A 203 -18.18 13.64 -11.49
C GLY A 203 -18.04 12.68 -10.30
N ARG A 204 -18.67 11.52 -10.43
CA ARG A 204 -18.63 10.43 -9.44
C ARG A 204 -18.28 9.13 -10.13
N THR A 205 -17.46 8.32 -9.50
CA THR A 205 -17.22 6.94 -9.93
C THR A 205 -18.52 6.14 -9.85
N GLY A 206 -18.87 5.42 -10.93
CA GLY A 206 -20.00 4.49 -10.94
C GLY A 206 -19.79 3.34 -9.96
N SER A 207 -20.90 2.71 -9.53
CA SER A 207 -20.83 1.48 -8.74
C SER A 207 -20.41 0.30 -9.61
N GLU A 208 -19.66 -0.66 -9.06
CA GLU A 208 -19.33 -1.93 -9.71
C GLU A 208 -20.57 -2.75 -10.08
N SER A 209 -21.66 -2.61 -9.32
CA SER A 209 -22.93 -3.23 -9.63
C SER A 209 -23.48 -2.87 -11.01
N CYS A 210 -23.10 -1.72 -11.58
CA CYS A 210 -23.47 -1.36 -12.95
C CYS A 210 -22.88 -2.31 -13.99
N LEU A 211 -21.72 -2.92 -13.72
CA LEU A 211 -21.06 -3.86 -14.65
C LEU A 211 -21.85 -5.18 -14.78
N LEU A 212 -22.50 -5.64 -13.72
CA LEU A 212 -23.34 -6.84 -13.76
C LEU A 212 -24.53 -6.67 -14.71
N TYR A 213 -25.19 -5.51 -14.66
CA TYR A 213 -26.36 -5.23 -15.50
C TYR A 213 -25.99 -5.01 -16.97
N THR A 214 -24.79 -4.52 -17.26
CA THR A 214 -24.34 -4.30 -18.64
C THR A 214 -23.82 -5.58 -19.29
N SER A 215 -23.29 -6.54 -18.55
CA SER A 215 -22.89 -7.85 -19.08
C SER A 215 -24.10 -8.74 -19.40
N ASP A 216 -25.12 -8.74 -18.53
CA ASP A 216 -26.36 -9.52 -18.78
C ASP A 216 -27.15 -9.01 -20.00
N ALA A 217 -27.08 -7.70 -20.28
CA ALA A 217 -27.73 -7.11 -21.45
C ALA A 217 -27.00 -7.38 -22.79
N ALA A 218 -25.77 -7.89 -22.75
CA ALA A 218 -25.02 -8.27 -23.94
C ALA A 218 -25.23 -9.73 -24.35
N ASP A 219 -25.85 -10.57 -23.48
CA ASP A 219 -26.13 -11.99 -23.71
C ASP A 219 -27.59 -12.25 -24.17
N GLU A 220 -28.46 -11.21 -24.29
CA GLU A 220 -29.77 -11.22 -24.91
C GLU A 220 -29.71 -10.70 -26.38
#